data_e26ba8024b55e70cd740d09a7f0d7fe7
#
_entry.id   e26ba8024b55e70cd740d09a7f0d7fe7
#
_cell.length_a   1.000
_cell.length_b   1.000
_cell.length_c   1.000
_cell.angle_alpha   90.00
_cell.angle_beta   90.00
_cell.angle_gamma   90.00
#
_symmetry.space_group_name_H-M   'P 1'
#
loop_
_entity.id
_entity.type
_entity.pdbx_description
1 polymer ?
#
loop_
_entity_poly.entity_id
_entity_poly.type
_entity_poly.pdbx_seq_one_letter_code
_entity_poly.pdbx_strand_id
1 'polypeptide(L)'
;MLNGMLWIVRSGAQWRELPETYGPWQSIYAQFAKWGDDGTLEVVFHTLSTDADMENLNMDSTCVRVHESANGEEKTADKAVGRTKSGWNTRLHAVVDGLGNPLEFRISAGNGHDSVHAVELLKKVRIGGSAVLADRAYGARTIREYISAHRASYVIPPQSNVSDPWPVDWHLYKERHLVKCFSQKIKWFRRIATRYDKPDASLLAFVYFAAIAILLL
;
A
#
# COMPACT_ATOMS: atom_id res chain seq x y z
N MET A 1 -6.74 2.90 24.47
CA MET A 1 -7.31 2.28 23.25
C MET A 1 -6.34 2.38 22.05
N LEU A 2 -6.02 3.58 21.52
CA LEU A 2 -5.10 3.73 20.35
C LEU A 2 -3.73 3.09 20.59
N ASN A 3 -3.13 3.27 21.77
CA ASN A 3 -1.85 2.65 22.11
C ASN A 3 -1.91 1.11 22.09
N GLY A 4 -3.05 0.52 22.47
CA GLY A 4 -3.25 -0.93 22.39
C GLY A 4 -3.34 -1.41 20.94
N MET A 5 -4.04 -0.67 20.06
CA MET A 5 -4.07 -0.95 18.62
C MET A 5 -2.65 -0.84 18.03
N LEU A 6 -1.92 0.23 18.36
CA LEU A 6 -0.55 0.44 17.89
C LEU A 6 0.38 -0.69 18.36
N TRP A 7 0.22 -1.15 19.60
CA TRP A 7 0.99 -2.28 20.14
C TRP A 7 0.76 -3.55 19.30
N ILE A 8 -0.50 -3.88 18.99
CA ILE A 8 -0.87 -5.04 18.13
C ILE A 8 -0.25 -4.90 16.73
N VAL A 9 -0.41 -3.74 16.10
CA VAL A 9 0.08 -3.51 14.73
C VAL A 9 1.59 -3.64 14.67
N ARG A 10 2.32 -3.09 15.65
CA ARG A 10 3.79 -3.14 15.73
C ARG A 10 4.32 -4.51 16.11
N SER A 11 3.75 -5.15 17.12
CA SER A 11 4.26 -6.43 17.64
C SER A 11 3.93 -7.62 16.73
N GLY A 12 2.79 -7.55 16.00
CA GLY A 12 2.25 -8.68 15.25
C GLY A 12 1.57 -9.73 16.13
N ALA A 13 1.45 -9.48 17.43
CA ALA A 13 0.86 -10.39 18.39
C ALA A 13 -0.63 -10.68 18.11
N GLN A 14 -1.13 -11.78 18.64
CA GLN A 14 -2.57 -12.06 18.62
C GLN A 14 -3.32 -11.04 19.50
N TRP A 15 -4.56 -10.71 19.14
CA TRP A 15 -5.37 -9.78 19.93
C TRP A 15 -5.50 -10.19 21.40
N ARG A 16 -5.57 -11.49 21.67
CA ARG A 16 -5.68 -12.05 23.03
C ARG A 16 -4.45 -11.84 23.90
N GLU A 17 -3.30 -11.57 23.25
CA GLU A 17 -2.01 -11.30 23.91
C GLU A 17 -1.82 -9.81 24.26
N LEU A 18 -2.85 -8.98 24.00
CA LEU A 18 -2.78 -7.57 24.34
C LEU A 18 -2.62 -7.40 25.86
N PRO A 19 -1.58 -6.68 26.33
CA PRO A 19 -1.39 -6.44 27.74
C PRO A 19 -2.60 -5.76 28.39
N GLU A 20 -3.00 -6.23 29.58
CA GLU A 20 -4.16 -5.74 30.32
C GLU A 20 -4.12 -4.24 30.61
N THR A 21 -2.91 -3.65 30.67
CA THR A 21 -2.69 -2.20 30.85
C THR A 21 -3.35 -1.35 29.75
N TYR A 22 -3.62 -1.91 28.57
CA TYR A 22 -4.32 -1.23 27.49
C TYR A 22 -5.85 -1.37 27.56
N GLY A 23 -6.35 -2.25 28.44
CA GLY A 23 -7.76 -2.59 28.62
C GLY A 23 -8.15 -3.90 27.92
N PRO A 24 -9.43 -4.29 28.00
CA PRO A 24 -9.94 -5.53 27.43
C PRO A 24 -9.70 -5.61 25.92
N TRP A 25 -8.99 -6.64 25.48
CA TRP A 25 -8.66 -6.81 24.06
C TRP A 25 -9.89 -6.88 23.16
N GLN A 26 -11.00 -7.45 23.64
CA GLN A 26 -12.26 -7.56 22.89
C GLN A 26 -12.81 -6.19 22.49
N SER A 27 -12.81 -5.24 23.43
CA SER A 27 -13.29 -3.87 23.18
C SER A 27 -12.40 -3.12 22.19
N ILE A 28 -11.08 -3.31 22.30
CA ILE A 28 -10.10 -2.67 21.41
C ILE A 28 -10.19 -3.26 20.01
N TYR A 29 -10.33 -4.57 19.90
CA TYR A 29 -10.55 -5.26 18.63
C TYR A 29 -11.85 -4.83 17.95
N ALA A 30 -12.97 -4.82 18.70
CA ALA A 30 -14.26 -4.41 18.17
C ALA A 30 -14.24 -2.98 17.62
N GLN A 31 -13.55 -2.06 18.32
CA GLN A 31 -13.42 -0.70 17.84
C GLN A 31 -12.51 -0.59 16.62
N PHE A 32 -11.41 -1.34 16.57
CA PHE A 32 -10.52 -1.40 15.40
C PHE A 32 -11.26 -1.95 14.18
N ALA A 33 -11.98 -3.06 14.34
CA ALA A 33 -12.77 -3.68 13.28
C ALA A 33 -13.84 -2.70 12.76
N LYS A 34 -14.58 -2.04 13.67
CA LYS A 34 -15.57 -1.03 13.31
C LYS A 34 -14.95 0.09 12.46
N TRP A 35 -13.82 0.65 12.87
CA TRP A 35 -13.15 1.73 12.13
C TRP A 35 -12.60 1.29 10.78
N GLY A 36 -12.25 0.00 10.63
CA GLY A 36 -11.89 -0.58 9.35
C GLY A 36 -13.09 -0.76 8.43
N ASP A 37 -14.21 -1.25 8.97
CA ASP A 37 -15.41 -1.58 8.20
C ASP A 37 -16.21 -0.33 7.79
N ASP A 38 -16.28 0.70 8.66
CA ASP A 38 -17.02 1.95 8.37
C ASP A 38 -16.18 3.02 7.63
N GLY A 39 -14.93 2.70 7.28
CA GLY A 39 -14.02 3.58 6.53
C GLY A 39 -13.40 4.70 7.37
N THR A 40 -13.60 4.74 8.69
CA THR A 40 -13.04 5.79 9.56
C THR A 40 -11.52 5.91 9.41
N LEU A 41 -10.79 4.77 9.36
CA LEU A 41 -9.33 4.78 9.21
C LEU A 41 -8.88 5.37 7.87
N GLU A 42 -9.59 5.08 6.77
CA GLU A 42 -9.32 5.65 5.46
C GLU A 42 -9.54 7.16 5.46
N VAL A 43 -10.65 7.64 6.03
CA VAL A 43 -10.96 9.07 6.14
C VAL A 43 -9.90 9.83 6.96
N VAL A 44 -9.52 9.31 8.14
CA VAL A 44 -8.48 9.92 8.98
C VAL A 44 -7.14 9.97 8.24
N PHE A 45 -6.77 8.89 7.56
CA PHE A 45 -5.55 8.82 6.76
C PHE A 45 -5.52 9.90 5.68
N HIS A 46 -6.58 10.00 4.87
CA HIS A 46 -6.65 11.01 3.79
C HIS A 46 -6.68 12.44 4.33
N THR A 47 -7.30 12.66 5.50
CA THR A 47 -7.27 13.98 6.15
C THR A 47 -5.83 14.38 6.54
N LEU A 48 -5.03 13.45 7.04
CA LEU A 48 -3.62 13.70 7.39
C LEU A 48 -2.71 13.86 6.16
N SER A 49 -3.11 13.30 5.01
CA SER A 49 -2.34 13.38 3.76
C SER A 49 -2.69 14.62 2.91
N THR A 50 -3.42 15.60 3.46
CA THR A 50 -3.91 16.77 2.69
C THR A 50 -2.76 17.69 2.24
N ASP A 51 -1.71 17.85 3.04
CA ASP A 51 -0.56 18.72 2.76
C ASP A 51 0.57 17.99 2.02
N ALA A 52 0.22 17.06 1.12
CA ALA A 52 1.17 16.26 0.36
C ALA A 52 1.95 17.11 -0.66
N ASP A 53 3.24 16.79 -0.84
CA ASP A 53 4.05 17.33 -1.92
C ASP A 53 3.73 16.60 -3.23
N MET A 54 2.88 17.23 -4.04
CA MET A 54 2.38 16.68 -5.29
C MET A 54 3.29 16.90 -6.50
N GLU A 55 4.52 17.42 -6.32
CA GLU A 55 5.46 17.60 -7.43
C GLU A 55 5.84 16.26 -8.05
N ASN A 56 6.18 15.28 -7.20
CA ASN A 56 6.55 13.94 -7.61
C ASN A 56 5.69 12.89 -6.89
N LEU A 57 5.18 11.93 -7.65
CA LEU A 57 4.41 10.80 -7.13
C LEU A 57 5.15 9.50 -7.41
N ASN A 58 5.52 8.80 -6.37
CA ASN A 58 6.27 7.56 -6.49
C ASN A 58 5.34 6.36 -6.28
N MET A 59 5.27 5.46 -7.25
CA MET A 59 4.42 4.27 -7.20
C MET A 59 5.25 2.99 -7.25
N ASP A 60 4.95 2.06 -6.34
CA ASP A 60 5.55 0.71 -6.32
C ASP A 60 4.63 -0.28 -5.60
N SER A 61 4.98 -1.55 -5.66
CA SER A 61 4.33 -2.60 -4.88
C SER A 61 5.32 -3.36 -4.02
N THR A 62 4.84 -3.87 -2.90
CA THR A 62 5.62 -4.74 -2.02
C THR A 62 4.86 -5.99 -1.64
N CYS A 63 5.57 -7.12 -1.53
CA CYS A 63 4.96 -8.38 -1.11
C CYS A 63 4.79 -8.41 0.41
N VAL A 64 3.61 -8.81 0.85
CA VAL A 64 3.25 -9.14 2.23
C VAL A 64 3.09 -10.64 2.32
N ARG A 65 3.90 -11.31 3.14
CA ARG A 65 3.80 -12.76 3.35
C ARG A 65 2.47 -13.10 4.02
N VAL A 66 1.81 -14.14 3.54
CA VAL A 66 0.57 -14.65 4.14
C VAL A 66 0.91 -15.80 5.08
N HIS A 67 0.51 -15.68 6.34
CA HIS A 67 0.62 -16.76 7.33
C HIS A 67 -0.43 -17.85 7.04
N GLU A 68 -0.17 -19.07 7.44
CA GLU A 68 -1.07 -20.21 7.23
C GLU A 68 -2.49 -19.95 7.78
N SER A 69 -2.61 -19.27 8.93
CA SER A 69 -3.89 -18.88 9.51
C SER A 69 -4.77 -17.99 8.61
N ALA A 70 -4.15 -17.22 7.72
CA ALA A 70 -4.84 -16.34 6.77
C ALA A 70 -5.12 -17.04 5.43
N ASN A 71 -4.56 -18.24 5.20
CA ASN A 71 -4.71 -19.02 3.98
C ASN A 71 -5.82 -20.06 4.14
N GLY A 72 -7.08 -19.64 4.38
CA GLY A 72 -8.21 -20.55 4.48
C GLY A 72 -8.63 -21.15 3.13
N GLU A 73 -9.26 -22.33 3.14
CA GLU A 73 -9.71 -23.10 1.97
C GLU A 73 -10.76 -22.40 1.08
N GLU A 74 -11.42 -21.37 1.55
CA GLU A 74 -12.35 -20.58 0.74
C GLU A 74 -11.59 -19.79 -0.33
N LYS A 75 -11.54 -20.36 -1.52
CA LYS A 75 -11.20 -19.68 -2.76
C LYS A 75 -12.35 -18.77 -3.18
N THR A 76 -12.63 -17.72 -2.43
CA THR A 76 -13.46 -16.64 -2.96
C THR A 76 -12.63 -15.89 -3.99
N ALA A 77 -13.19 -15.67 -5.16
CA ALA A 77 -12.52 -15.04 -6.32
C ALA A 77 -11.95 -13.63 -6.01
N ASP A 78 -12.37 -13.03 -4.91
CA ASP A 78 -12.06 -11.65 -4.50
C ASP A 78 -10.95 -11.55 -3.43
N LYS A 79 -10.32 -12.67 -3.06
CA LYS A 79 -9.30 -12.65 -2.01
C LYS A 79 -7.94 -12.23 -2.57
N ALA A 80 -7.36 -11.15 -2.02
CA ALA A 80 -6.04 -10.65 -2.39
C ALA A 80 -4.88 -11.55 -1.88
N VAL A 81 -4.99 -12.86 -2.12
CA VAL A 81 -3.97 -13.88 -1.77
C VAL A 81 -3.62 -14.68 -3.02
N GLY A 82 -2.34 -14.73 -3.37
CA GLY A 82 -1.84 -15.47 -4.51
C GLY A 82 -0.57 -16.24 -4.19
N ARG A 83 -0.34 -17.36 -4.89
CA ARG A 83 0.86 -18.18 -4.72
C ARG A 83 1.96 -17.73 -5.67
N THR A 84 3.13 -17.44 -5.12
CA THR A 84 4.36 -17.11 -5.84
C THR A 84 5.42 -18.19 -5.59
N LYS A 85 6.60 -18.05 -6.20
CA LYS A 85 7.75 -18.94 -5.91
C LYS A 85 8.17 -18.93 -4.44
N SER A 86 7.93 -17.82 -3.73
CA SER A 86 8.24 -17.64 -2.30
C SER A 86 7.10 -18.04 -1.35
N GLY A 87 6.01 -18.64 -1.86
CA GLY A 87 4.84 -19.04 -1.08
C GLY A 87 3.64 -18.13 -1.29
N TRP A 88 2.70 -18.15 -0.34
CA TRP A 88 1.48 -17.34 -0.39
C TRP A 88 1.76 -15.89 -0.01
N ASN A 89 1.32 -14.96 -0.85
CA ASN A 89 1.57 -13.53 -0.70
C ASN A 89 0.33 -12.72 -1.09
N THR A 90 0.22 -11.55 -0.46
CA THR A 90 -0.60 -10.41 -0.89
C THR A 90 0.34 -9.32 -1.39
N ARG A 91 -0.01 -8.61 -2.47
CA ARG A 91 0.68 -7.39 -2.87
C ARG A 91 0.02 -6.18 -2.25
N LEU A 92 0.84 -5.33 -1.65
CA LEU A 92 0.47 -4.00 -1.22
C LEU A 92 1.05 -3.01 -2.23
N HIS A 93 0.18 -2.35 -2.98
CA HIS A 93 0.51 -1.25 -3.88
C HIS A 93 0.38 0.05 -3.10
N ALA A 94 1.33 0.97 -3.29
CA ALA A 94 1.33 2.27 -2.65
C ALA A 94 1.70 3.37 -3.63
N VAL A 95 1.10 4.55 -3.45
CA VAL A 95 1.57 5.81 -4.00
C VAL A 95 2.04 6.66 -2.82
N VAL A 96 3.22 7.25 -2.96
CA VAL A 96 3.75 8.21 -2.01
C VAL A 96 4.05 9.53 -2.73
N ASP A 97 4.05 10.63 -1.99
CA ASP A 97 4.37 11.97 -2.45
C ASP A 97 5.88 12.20 -2.68
N GLY A 98 6.28 13.42 -3.03
CA GLY A 98 7.67 13.81 -3.24
C GLY A 98 8.55 13.77 -1.99
N LEU A 99 7.97 13.65 -0.81
CA LEU A 99 8.66 13.49 0.47
C LEU A 99 8.66 12.04 0.98
N GLY A 100 7.95 11.13 0.29
CA GLY A 100 7.82 9.73 0.67
C GLY A 100 6.66 9.44 1.63
N ASN A 101 5.75 10.41 1.84
CA ASN A 101 4.55 10.22 2.63
C ASN A 101 3.49 9.46 1.82
N PRO A 102 2.78 8.51 2.43
CA PRO A 102 1.78 7.72 1.73
C PRO A 102 0.54 8.54 1.37
N LEU A 103 0.00 8.29 0.16
CA LEU A 103 -1.20 8.94 -0.36
C LEU A 103 -2.34 7.97 -0.60
N GLU A 104 -2.03 6.76 -1.08
CA GLU A 104 -3.07 5.78 -1.41
C GLU A 104 -2.51 4.37 -1.38
N PHE A 105 -3.41 3.42 -1.08
CA PHE A 105 -3.10 1.99 -1.01
C PHE A 105 -4.09 1.14 -1.79
N ARG A 106 -3.59 0.02 -2.28
CA ARG A 106 -4.40 -1.06 -2.82
C ARG A 106 -3.73 -2.40 -2.49
N ILE A 107 -4.53 -3.42 -2.26
CA ILE A 107 -4.03 -4.79 -2.16
C ILE A 107 -4.50 -5.63 -3.34
N SER A 108 -3.69 -6.61 -3.71
CA SER A 108 -4.02 -7.58 -4.75
C SER A 108 -3.36 -8.94 -4.47
N ALA A 109 -3.76 -9.95 -5.22
CA ALA A 109 -3.15 -11.27 -5.13
C ALA A 109 -1.65 -11.22 -5.50
N GLY A 110 -0.80 -11.92 -4.74
CA GLY A 110 0.65 -11.87 -4.89
C GLY A 110 1.19 -12.29 -6.25
N ASN A 111 0.44 -13.08 -7.03
CA ASN A 111 0.78 -13.53 -8.38
C ASN A 111 0.26 -12.62 -9.50
N GLY A 112 -0.47 -11.54 -9.19
CA GLY A 112 -0.94 -10.55 -10.15
C GLY A 112 0.20 -9.68 -10.68
N HIS A 113 0.04 -9.13 -11.89
CA HIS A 113 0.94 -8.11 -12.43
C HIS A 113 0.63 -6.75 -11.82
N ASP A 114 1.67 -6.02 -11.39
CA ASP A 114 1.54 -4.72 -10.73
C ASP A 114 0.82 -3.68 -11.59
N SER A 115 1.08 -3.69 -12.90
CA SER A 115 0.51 -2.75 -13.86
C SER A 115 -1.03 -2.80 -13.97
N VAL A 116 -1.65 -3.93 -13.65
CA VAL A 116 -3.13 -4.10 -13.75
C VAL A 116 -3.86 -3.16 -12.79
N HIS A 117 -3.28 -2.91 -11.62
CA HIS A 117 -3.90 -2.10 -10.56
C HIS A 117 -3.47 -0.62 -10.57
N ALA A 118 -2.50 -0.26 -11.44
CA ALA A 118 -1.90 1.06 -11.46
C ALA A 118 -2.89 2.19 -11.75
N VAL A 119 -3.70 2.04 -12.80
CA VAL A 119 -4.68 3.07 -13.19
C VAL A 119 -5.74 3.27 -12.10
N GLU A 120 -6.22 2.19 -11.50
CA GLU A 120 -7.22 2.27 -10.42
C GLU A 120 -6.66 2.94 -9.17
N LEU A 121 -5.38 2.69 -8.86
CA LEU A 121 -4.68 3.34 -7.76
C LEU A 121 -4.50 4.84 -8.04
N LEU A 122 -4.07 5.19 -9.26
CA LEU A 122 -3.88 6.59 -9.66
C LEU A 122 -5.20 7.38 -9.76
N LYS A 123 -6.33 6.73 -10.02
CA LYS A 123 -7.66 7.39 -10.01
C LYS A 123 -8.03 7.97 -8.64
N LYS A 124 -7.49 7.42 -7.56
CA LYS A 124 -7.74 7.88 -6.19
C LYS A 124 -6.82 9.03 -5.76
N VAL A 125 -5.82 9.37 -6.57
CA VAL A 125 -4.83 10.42 -6.28
C VAL A 125 -4.97 11.54 -7.30
N ARG A 126 -4.85 12.78 -6.88
CA ARG A 126 -4.82 13.95 -7.76
C ARG A 126 -3.44 14.04 -8.43
N ILE A 127 -3.30 13.54 -9.67
CA ILE A 127 -2.00 13.48 -10.36
C ILE A 127 -1.70 14.68 -11.29
N GLY A 128 -2.67 15.57 -11.52
CA GLY A 128 -2.51 16.69 -12.47
C GLY A 128 -1.37 17.64 -12.07
N GLY A 129 -0.43 17.83 -12.98
CA GLY A 129 0.78 18.67 -12.75
C GLY A 129 1.97 17.93 -12.13
N SER A 130 1.78 16.67 -11.70
CA SER A 130 2.82 15.86 -11.05
C SER A 130 3.66 15.08 -12.05
N ALA A 131 4.86 14.67 -11.64
CA ALA A 131 5.63 13.63 -12.30
C ALA A 131 5.38 12.28 -11.60
N VAL A 132 4.87 11.27 -12.33
CA VAL A 132 4.60 9.93 -11.80
C VAL A 132 5.80 9.02 -12.07
N LEU A 133 6.46 8.60 -11.01
CA LEU A 133 7.64 7.74 -11.05
C LEU A 133 7.24 6.29 -10.72
N ALA A 134 7.61 5.36 -11.59
CA ALA A 134 7.39 3.94 -11.34
C ALA A 134 8.44 3.08 -12.05
N ASP A 135 8.50 1.79 -11.73
CA ASP A 135 9.44 0.92 -12.44
C ASP A 135 8.93 0.51 -13.83
N ARG A 136 9.78 -0.19 -14.58
CA ARG A 136 9.48 -0.65 -15.96
C ARG A 136 8.27 -1.58 -16.04
N ALA A 137 7.86 -2.22 -14.95
CA ALA A 137 6.66 -3.06 -14.93
C ALA A 137 5.37 -2.23 -15.13
N TYR A 138 5.42 -0.93 -14.82
CA TYR A 138 4.33 0.02 -15.02
C TYR A 138 4.39 0.74 -16.38
N GLY A 139 5.29 0.35 -17.28
CA GLY A 139 5.50 0.98 -18.59
C GLY A 139 4.40 0.67 -19.64
N ALA A 140 3.29 0.05 -19.26
CA ALA A 140 2.18 -0.24 -20.16
C ALA A 140 1.61 1.03 -20.79
N ARG A 141 1.23 0.95 -22.07
CA ARG A 141 0.69 2.08 -22.84
C ARG A 141 -0.53 2.71 -22.15
N THR A 142 -1.44 1.90 -21.64
CA THR A 142 -2.65 2.36 -20.94
C THR A 142 -2.35 3.22 -19.72
N ILE A 143 -1.28 2.91 -18.96
CA ILE A 143 -0.87 3.67 -17.78
C ILE A 143 -0.30 5.02 -18.23
N ARG A 144 0.60 5.04 -19.24
CA ARG A 144 1.21 6.26 -19.75
C ARG A 144 0.17 7.20 -20.36
N GLU A 145 -0.77 6.66 -21.14
CA GLU A 145 -1.90 7.43 -21.70
C GLU A 145 -2.78 8.01 -20.61
N TYR A 146 -3.08 7.24 -19.56
CA TYR A 146 -3.84 7.74 -18.41
C TYR A 146 -3.14 8.93 -17.73
N ILE A 147 -1.84 8.81 -17.44
CA ILE A 147 -1.04 9.86 -16.82
C ILE A 147 -1.04 11.13 -17.70
N SER A 148 -0.74 10.98 -18.98
CA SER A 148 -0.70 12.11 -19.94
C SER A 148 -2.06 12.78 -20.12
N ALA A 149 -3.16 12.02 -20.17
CA ALA A 149 -4.52 12.55 -20.27
C ALA A 149 -4.90 13.42 -19.05
N HIS A 150 -4.28 13.19 -17.89
CA HIS A 150 -4.50 13.97 -16.67
C HIS A 150 -3.49 15.12 -16.49
N ARG A 151 -2.79 15.54 -17.56
CA ARG A 151 -1.78 16.62 -17.53
C ARG A 151 -0.64 16.35 -16.52
N ALA A 152 -0.27 15.09 -16.35
CA ALA A 152 0.88 14.65 -15.57
C ALA A 152 1.97 14.13 -16.51
N SER A 153 3.22 14.14 -16.07
CA SER A 153 4.33 13.50 -16.75
C SER A 153 4.60 12.10 -16.15
N TYR A 154 5.24 11.22 -16.90
CA TYR A 154 5.65 9.93 -16.39
C TYR A 154 7.17 9.74 -16.51
N VAL A 155 7.77 9.22 -15.46
CA VAL A 155 9.19 8.87 -15.37
C VAL A 155 9.29 7.37 -15.11
N ILE A 156 8.99 6.60 -16.16
CA ILE A 156 8.91 5.14 -16.16
C ILE A 156 9.83 4.62 -17.25
N PRO A 157 10.88 3.83 -16.91
CA PRO A 157 11.77 3.26 -17.92
C PRO A 157 11.03 2.31 -18.87
N PRO A 158 11.32 2.35 -20.18
CA PRO A 158 10.79 1.37 -21.10
C PRO A 158 11.33 -0.05 -20.80
N GLN A 159 10.57 -1.06 -21.15
CA GLN A 159 11.07 -2.43 -21.14
C GLN A 159 12.07 -2.62 -22.30
N SER A 160 13.00 -3.56 -22.15
CA SER A 160 14.06 -3.80 -23.13
C SER A 160 13.57 -4.26 -24.50
N ASN A 161 12.35 -4.77 -24.58
CA ASN A 161 11.70 -5.28 -25.80
C ASN A 161 10.77 -4.26 -26.50
N VAL A 162 10.75 -3.01 -26.02
CA VAL A 162 9.95 -1.95 -26.65
C VAL A 162 10.64 -1.47 -27.91
N SER A 163 9.93 -1.49 -29.04
CA SER A 163 10.47 -1.10 -30.38
C SER A 163 10.67 0.41 -30.52
N ASP A 164 9.88 1.22 -29.81
CA ASP A 164 9.96 2.67 -29.82
C ASP A 164 10.07 3.19 -28.38
N PRO A 165 11.30 3.21 -27.81
CA PRO A 165 11.52 3.64 -26.43
C PRO A 165 11.40 5.15 -26.29
N TRP A 166 10.72 5.60 -25.26
CA TRP A 166 10.59 7.02 -24.88
C TRP A 166 11.74 7.48 -23.98
N PRO A 167 12.05 8.78 -23.96
CA PRO A 167 13.07 9.35 -23.09
C PRO A 167 12.65 9.27 -21.61
N VAL A 168 13.63 9.11 -20.74
CA VAL A 168 13.44 9.04 -19.29
C VAL A 168 14.35 10.04 -18.61
N ASP A 169 13.81 10.85 -17.71
CA ASP A 169 14.61 11.65 -16.80
C ASP A 169 15.24 10.76 -15.71
N TRP A 170 16.48 10.36 -15.95
CA TRP A 170 17.21 9.49 -15.03
C TRP A 170 17.63 10.19 -13.74
N HIS A 171 17.66 11.52 -13.73
CA HIS A 171 17.93 12.28 -12.51
C HIS A 171 16.73 12.18 -11.57
N LEU A 172 15.57 12.52 -12.09
CA LEU A 172 14.32 12.45 -11.35
C LEU A 172 13.96 11.00 -10.96
N TYR A 173 14.24 10.03 -11.84
CA TYR A 173 13.97 8.60 -11.57
C TYR A 173 14.63 8.08 -10.29
N LYS A 174 15.73 8.67 -9.83
CA LYS A 174 16.40 8.29 -8.58
C LYS A 174 15.50 8.48 -7.35
N GLU A 175 14.61 9.47 -7.38
CA GLU A 175 13.69 9.74 -6.27
C GLU A 175 12.67 8.62 -6.04
N ARG A 176 12.53 7.72 -7.00
CA ARG A 176 11.72 6.52 -6.81
C ARG A 176 12.15 5.67 -5.59
N HIS A 177 13.33 5.89 -5.02
CA HIS A 177 13.73 5.23 -3.79
C HIS A 177 12.80 5.54 -2.60
N LEU A 178 12.08 6.66 -2.61
CA LEU A 178 11.19 7.11 -1.54
C LEU A 178 10.05 6.10 -1.28
N VAL A 179 9.42 5.57 -2.32
CA VAL A 179 8.39 4.55 -2.15
C VAL A 179 8.96 3.22 -1.61
N LYS A 180 10.23 2.92 -1.88
CA LYS A 180 10.90 1.76 -1.29
C LYS A 180 11.22 2.00 0.19
N CYS A 181 11.64 3.21 0.54
CA CYS A 181 11.83 3.62 1.95
C CYS A 181 10.51 3.50 2.72
N PHE A 182 9.40 3.98 2.15
CA PHE A 182 8.07 3.81 2.73
C PHE A 182 7.72 2.32 2.89
N SER A 183 7.94 1.50 1.85
CA SER A 183 7.70 0.05 1.87
C SER A 183 8.49 -0.67 2.97
N GLN A 184 9.68 -0.19 3.31
CA GLN A 184 10.46 -0.68 4.46
C GLN A 184 9.88 -0.20 5.78
N LYS A 185 9.56 1.09 5.91
CA LYS A 185 8.98 1.66 7.13
C LYS A 185 7.67 0.96 7.52
N ILE A 186 6.76 0.76 6.57
CA ILE A 186 5.47 0.14 6.87
C ILE A 186 5.60 -1.33 7.30
N LYS A 187 6.66 -2.03 6.88
CA LYS A 187 6.96 -3.40 7.31
C LYS A 187 7.57 -3.50 8.72
N TRP A 188 7.96 -2.39 9.34
CA TRP A 188 8.28 -2.39 10.78
C TRP A 188 7.05 -2.71 11.64
N PHE A 189 5.87 -2.51 11.08
CA PHE A 189 4.61 -2.97 11.65
C PHE A 189 4.39 -4.44 11.27
N ARG A 190 4.62 -5.35 12.23
CA ARG A 190 4.67 -6.79 11.97
C ARG A 190 3.36 -7.37 11.47
N ARG A 191 2.21 -6.76 11.81
CA ARG A 191 0.89 -7.15 11.27
C ARG A 191 0.77 -6.89 9.77
N ILE A 192 1.61 -6.00 9.20
CA ILE A 192 1.68 -5.73 7.77
C ILE A 192 2.79 -6.55 7.12
N ALA A 193 3.96 -6.70 7.78
CA ALA A 193 5.04 -7.54 7.26
C ALA A 193 4.59 -8.98 7.01
N THR A 194 3.67 -9.47 7.85
CA THR A 194 3.01 -10.77 7.71
C THR A 194 1.51 -10.62 7.94
N ARG A 195 0.73 -11.10 6.96
CA ARG A 195 -0.74 -11.10 7.03
C ARG A 195 -1.21 -12.30 7.83
N TYR A 196 -1.88 -12.07 8.96
CA TYR A 196 -2.46 -13.10 9.81
C TYR A 196 -3.97 -13.20 9.68
N ASP A 197 -4.62 -12.17 9.18
CA ASP A 197 -6.07 -12.06 9.10
C ASP A 197 -6.59 -12.45 7.71
N LYS A 198 -7.70 -13.23 7.68
CA LYS A 198 -8.30 -13.71 6.44
C LYS A 198 -8.93 -12.59 5.60
N PRO A 199 -9.74 -11.65 6.16
CA PRO A 199 -10.38 -10.60 5.39
C PRO A 199 -9.36 -9.60 4.81
N ASP A 200 -9.56 -9.18 3.57
CA ASP A 200 -8.78 -8.14 2.90
C ASP A 200 -8.96 -6.77 3.59
N ALA A 201 -10.18 -6.48 4.03
CA ALA A 201 -10.49 -5.26 4.78
C ALA A 201 -9.65 -5.13 6.06
N SER A 202 -9.41 -6.23 6.78
CA SER A 202 -8.56 -6.22 7.99
C SER A 202 -7.13 -5.82 7.69
N LEU A 203 -6.53 -6.34 6.59
CA LEU A 203 -5.19 -5.95 6.20
C LEU A 203 -5.13 -4.47 5.81
N LEU A 204 -6.10 -3.97 5.03
CA LEU A 204 -6.16 -2.54 4.68
C LEU A 204 -6.34 -1.66 5.91
N ALA A 205 -7.17 -2.05 6.88
CA ALA A 205 -7.32 -1.34 8.15
C ALA A 205 -5.97 -1.23 8.90
N PHE A 206 -5.18 -2.30 8.95
CA PHE A 206 -3.83 -2.25 9.52
C PHE A 206 -2.90 -1.34 8.73
N VAL A 207 -2.98 -1.35 7.39
CA VAL A 207 -2.18 -0.48 6.52
C VAL A 207 -2.50 0.99 6.78
N TYR A 208 -3.79 1.37 6.78
CA TYR A 208 -4.20 2.74 7.08
C TYR A 208 -3.79 3.17 8.49
N PHE A 209 -4.00 2.32 9.50
CA PHE A 209 -3.61 2.64 10.87
C PHE A 209 -2.09 2.84 11.02
N ALA A 210 -1.29 2.00 10.37
CA ALA A 210 0.17 2.16 10.38
C ALA A 210 0.63 3.39 9.61
N ALA A 211 -0.03 3.71 8.48
CA ALA A 211 0.25 4.90 7.69
C ALA A 211 -0.08 6.18 8.48
N ILE A 212 -1.21 6.21 9.21
CA ILE A 212 -1.54 7.28 10.16
C ILE A 212 -0.42 7.46 11.19
N ALA A 213 0.06 6.34 11.79
CA ALA A 213 1.14 6.41 12.75
C ALA A 213 2.47 6.91 12.13
N ILE A 214 2.75 6.59 10.87
CA ILE A 214 3.94 7.08 10.14
C ILE A 214 3.84 8.59 9.86
N LEU A 215 2.65 9.09 9.52
CA LEU A 215 2.42 10.51 9.24
C LEU A 215 2.48 11.38 10.50
N LEU A 216 2.22 10.82 11.67
CA LEU A 216 2.24 11.53 12.96
C LEU A 216 3.59 11.50 13.69
N LEU A 217 4.55 10.70 13.21
CA LEU A 217 5.90 10.54 13.80
C LEU A 217 6.96 11.28 13.00
#